data_1dd1320a08ed947e8c970316d75d4393
#
_entry.id   1dd1320a08ed947e8c970316d75d4393
#
_cell.length_a   1.000
_cell.length_b   1.000
_cell.length_c   1.000
_cell.angle_alpha   90.00
_cell.angle_beta   90.00
_cell.angle_gamma   90.00
#
_symmetry.space_group_name_H-M   'P 1'
#
loop_
_entity.id
_entity.type
_entity.pdbx_description
1 polymer ?
#
loop_
_entity_poly.entity_id
_entity_poly.type
_entity_poly.pdbx_seq_one_letter_code
_entity_poly.pdbx_strand_id
1 'polypeptide(L)'
;MEAVAKLRNYPTSPRKMRLLADEIRGMHVEKALALLEHHPQHSSTPLHKLLWSAVKNWEQKNEGQSAADAGLVVKTVFVDGGRTLKRMRPAPQGRGYRVRKRSNHVTIIVDSKVVAQN
;
A
#
# COMPACT_ATOMS: atom_id res chain seq x y z
N MET A 1 13.19 -7.02 13.77
CA MET A 1 13.51 -7.08 12.33
C MET A 1 12.35 -6.54 11.50
N GLU A 2 12.68 -5.74 10.52
CA GLU A 2 11.67 -5.20 9.60
C GLU A 2 11.16 -6.27 8.66
N ALA A 3 9.91 -6.15 8.27
CA ALA A 3 9.34 -6.98 7.21
C ALA A 3 8.79 -6.10 6.10
N VAL A 4 8.97 -6.53 4.88
CA VAL A 4 8.61 -5.77 3.68
C VAL A 4 7.57 -6.52 2.88
N ALA A 5 6.60 -5.80 2.35
CA ALA A 5 5.66 -6.33 1.36
C ALA A 5 5.57 -5.35 0.19
N LYS A 6 5.46 -5.87 -1.01
CA LYS A 6 5.40 -5.07 -2.23
C LYS A 6 4.21 -5.48 -3.08
N LEU A 7 3.49 -4.49 -3.58
CA LEU A 7 2.44 -4.65 -4.58
C LEU A 7 2.91 -3.98 -5.85
N ARG A 8 3.01 -4.75 -6.94
CA ARG A 8 3.52 -4.23 -8.20
C ARG A 8 2.43 -4.15 -9.25
N ASN A 9 2.53 -3.13 -10.10
CA ASN A 9 1.68 -2.96 -11.28
C ASN A 9 0.19 -2.91 -10.95
N TYR A 10 -0.16 -2.27 -9.84
CA TYR A 10 -1.57 -2.07 -9.51
C TYR A 10 -2.15 -1.00 -10.43
N PRO A 11 -3.31 -1.25 -11.09
CA PRO A 11 -3.81 -0.38 -12.17
C PRO A 11 -4.58 0.85 -11.67
N THR A 12 -3.97 1.66 -10.83
CA THR A 12 -4.50 2.98 -10.46
C THR A 12 -3.35 3.99 -10.50
N SER A 13 -3.71 5.28 -10.51
CA SER A 13 -2.67 6.30 -10.53
C SER A 13 -1.92 6.32 -9.19
N PRO A 14 -0.60 6.59 -9.23
CA PRO A 14 0.17 6.70 -7.98
C PRO A 14 -0.38 7.76 -7.03
N ARG A 15 -0.90 8.86 -7.58
CA ARG A 15 -1.44 9.96 -6.80
C ARG A 15 -2.58 9.52 -5.89
N LYS A 16 -3.52 8.73 -6.42
CA LYS A 16 -4.66 8.24 -5.65
C LYS A 16 -4.23 7.27 -4.55
N MET A 17 -3.27 6.40 -4.85
CA MET A 17 -2.75 5.48 -3.85
C MET A 17 -1.98 6.20 -2.76
N ARG A 18 -1.26 7.27 -3.09
CA ARG A 18 -0.50 8.06 -2.12
C ARG A 18 -1.37 8.71 -1.06
N LEU A 19 -2.61 9.07 -1.41
CA LEU A 19 -3.55 9.63 -0.43
C LEU A 19 -3.79 8.65 0.72
N LEU A 20 -4.04 7.38 0.39
CA LEU A 20 -4.23 6.34 1.40
C LEU A 20 -2.94 6.01 2.15
N ALA A 21 -1.82 5.95 1.44
CA ALA A 21 -0.53 5.67 2.04
C ALA A 21 -0.17 6.72 3.09
N ASP A 22 -0.45 7.99 2.82
CA ASP A 22 -0.19 9.07 3.76
C ASP A 22 -1.02 8.94 5.03
N GLU A 23 -2.25 8.43 4.93
CA GLU A 23 -3.12 8.24 6.08
C GLU A 23 -2.62 7.17 7.05
N ILE A 24 -2.00 6.11 6.53
CA ILE A 24 -1.58 4.98 7.38
C ILE A 24 -0.12 5.06 7.82
N ARG A 25 0.65 5.99 7.29
CA ARG A 25 2.07 6.10 7.63
C ARG A 25 2.24 6.44 9.12
N GLY A 26 3.03 5.62 9.81
CA GLY A 26 3.30 5.81 11.22
C GLY A 26 2.22 5.29 12.16
N MET A 27 1.15 4.73 11.65
CA MET A 27 0.08 4.17 12.47
C MET A 27 0.42 2.79 13.00
N HIS A 28 -0.20 2.42 14.11
CA HIS A 28 -0.21 1.01 14.53
C HIS A 28 -0.92 0.17 13.48
N VAL A 29 -0.40 -1.02 13.24
CA VAL A 29 -0.92 -1.90 12.20
C VAL A 29 -2.40 -2.22 12.41
N GLU A 30 -2.83 -2.51 13.64
CA GLU A 30 -4.23 -2.83 13.91
C GLU A 30 -5.16 -1.68 13.52
N LYS A 31 -4.77 -0.46 13.86
CA LYS A 31 -5.54 0.73 13.53
C LYS A 31 -5.55 0.99 12.02
N ALA A 32 -4.42 0.79 11.37
CA ALA A 32 -4.31 0.96 9.93
C ALA A 32 -5.16 -0.05 9.19
N LEU A 33 -5.17 -1.31 9.61
CA LEU A 33 -6.01 -2.35 9.02
C LEU A 33 -7.49 -2.02 9.14
N ALA A 34 -7.93 -1.57 10.31
CA ALA A 34 -9.32 -1.18 10.53
C ALA A 34 -9.72 0.00 9.65
N LEU A 35 -8.85 0.99 9.55
CA LEU A 35 -9.10 2.16 8.71
C LEU A 35 -9.26 1.76 7.24
N LEU A 36 -8.37 0.94 6.72
CA LEU A 36 -8.40 0.50 5.33
C LEU A 36 -9.61 -0.39 5.03
N GLU A 37 -10.01 -1.22 5.99
CA GLU A 37 -11.17 -2.11 5.82
C GLU A 37 -12.45 -1.32 5.59
N HIS A 38 -12.61 -0.20 6.28
CA HIS A 38 -13.83 0.61 6.21
C HIS A 38 -13.71 1.84 5.32
N HIS A 39 -12.57 2.01 4.65
CA HIS A 39 -12.37 3.16 3.78
C HIS A 39 -13.15 3.02 2.47
N PRO A 40 -13.87 4.07 2.03
CA PRO A 40 -14.69 3.97 0.82
C PRO A 40 -13.93 3.93 -0.50
N GLN A 41 -12.65 4.32 -0.51
CA GLN A 41 -11.88 4.33 -1.76
C GLN A 41 -11.53 2.92 -2.22
N HIS A 42 -11.56 2.73 -3.53
CA HIS A 42 -11.28 1.44 -4.17
C HIS A 42 -9.89 0.91 -3.85
N SER A 43 -8.91 1.80 -3.77
CA SER A 43 -7.51 1.44 -3.53
C SER A 43 -7.24 0.92 -2.13
N SER A 44 -8.20 1.09 -1.21
CA SER A 44 -8.04 0.62 0.16
C SER A 44 -7.98 -0.91 0.26
N THR A 45 -8.74 -1.62 -0.57
CA THR A 45 -8.78 -3.08 -0.53
C THR A 45 -7.42 -3.73 -0.84
N PRO A 46 -6.75 -3.40 -1.95
CA PRO A 46 -5.42 -3.96 -2.21
C PRO A 46 -4.38 -3.49 -1.19
N LEU A 47 -4.49 -2.27 -0.69
CA LEU A 47 -3.57 -1.77 0.32
C LEU A 47 -3.76 -2.51 1.65
N HIS A 48 -5.00 -2.82 2.02
CA HIS A 48 -5.31 -3.63 3.18
C HIS A 48 -4.66 -5.01 3.08
N LYS A 49 -4.81 -5.66 1.93
CA LYS A 49 -4.21 -6.98 1.68
C LYS A 49 -2.69 -6.93 1.73
N LEU A 50 -2.10 -5.86 1.19
CA LEU A 50 -0.66 -5.68 1.21
C LEU A 50 -0.14 -5.52 2.64
N LEU A 51 -0.82 -4.72 3.46
CA LEU A 51 -0.45 -4.53 4.86
C LEU A 51 -0.57 -5.85 5.63
N TRP A 52 -1.64 -6.62 5.39
CA TRP A 52 -1.81 -7.92 5.99
C TRP A 52 -0.66 -8.86 5.62
N SER A 53 -0.24 -8.83 4.35
CA SER A 53 0.91 -9.60 3.87
C SER A 53 2.19 -9.20 4.60
N ALA A 54 2.40 -7.91 4.81
CA ALA A 54 3.57 -7.43 5.54
C ALA A 54 3.58 -7.93 6.97
N VAL A 55 2.42 -7.95 7.63
CA VAL A 55 2.28 -8.46 8.99
C VAL A 55 2.64 -9.96 9.05
N LYS A 56 2.14 -10.73 8.09
CA LYS A 56 2.46 -12.16 8.03
C LYS A 56 3.94 -12.41 7.75
N ASN A 57 4.56 -11.59 6.91
CA ASN A 57 6.00 -11.69 6.66
C ASN A 57 6.79 -11.39 7.93
N TRP A 58 6.33 -10.42 8.73
CA TRP A 58 6.98 -10.10 9.99
C TRP A 58 6.90 -11.27 10.97
N GLU A 59 5.73 -11.93 11.06
CA GLU A 59 5.56 -13.08 11.94
C GLU A 59 6.48 -14.24 11.55
N GLN A 60 6.71 -14.44 10.25
CA GLN A 60 7.61 -15.47 9.76
C GLN A 60 9.07 -15.16 10.11
N LYS A 61 9.48 -13.91 10.03
CA LYS A 61 10.83 -13.50 10.37
C LYS A 61 11.10 -13.54 11.87
N ASN A 62 10.07 -13.28 12.67
CA ASN A 62 10.20 -13.20 14.12
C ASN A 62 9.42 -14.35 14.76
N GLU A 63 9.90 -15.56 14.52
CA GLU A 63 9.26 -16.78 15.01
C GLU A 63 9.04 -16.73 16.53
N GLY A 64 7.87 -17.19 16.95
CA GLY A 64 7.50 -17.21 18.34
C GLY A 64 6.89 -15.92 18.85
N GLN A 65 6.83 -14.87 18.05
CA GLN A 65 6.20 -13.61 18.41
C GLN A 65 4.92 -13.37 17.62
N SER A 66 3.89 -12.95 18.34
CA SER A 66 2.63 -12.55 17.71
C SER A 66 2.70 -11.08 17.30
N ALA A 67 2.17 -10.75 16.14
CA ALA A 67 2.09 -9.37 15.68
C ALA A 67 1.29 -8.50 16.65
N ALA A 68 0.21 -9.05 17.22
CA ALA A 68 -0.61 -8.32 18.18
C ALA A 68 0.17 -7.95 19.45
N ASP A 69 1.01 -8.85 19.93
CA ASP A 69 1.78 -8.63 21.15
C ASP A 69 2.99 -7.73 20.92
N ALA A 70 3.50 -7.69 19.70
CA ALA A 70 4.69 -6.91 19.38
C ALA A 70 4.41 -5.42 19.18
N GLY A 71 3.17 -5.03 18.99
CA GLY A 71 2.83 -3.63 18.76
C GLY A 71 3.39 -3.09 17.46
N LEU A 72 3.14 -3.78 16.37
CA LEU A 72 3.66 -3.39 15.06
C LEU A 72 3.13 -2.03 14.60
N VAL A 73 4.01 -1.28 13.96
CA VAL A 73 3.65 -0.01 13.33
C VAL A 73 4.03 -0.04 11.85
N VAL A 74 3.34 0.75 11.08
CA VAL A 74 3.71 0.98 9.68
C VAL A 74 4.88 1.95 9.68
N LYS A 75 6.08 1.40 9.59
CA LYS A 75 7.30 2.19 9.69
C LYS A 75 7.50 3.05 8.45
N THR A 76 7.33 2.46 7.29
CA THR A 76 7.53 3.13 6.02
C THR A 76 6.50 2.63 5.02
N VAL A 77 5.91 3.54 4.28
CA VAL A 77 5.08 3.21 3.12
C VAL A 77 5.34 4.24 2.04
N PHE A 78 5.59 3.78 0.84
CA PHE A 78 5.77 4.68 -0.29
C PHE A 78 5.19 4.06 -1.55
N VAL A 79 4.83 4.94 -2.48
CA VAL A 79 4.18 4.58 -3.74
C VAL A 79 5.02 5.12 -4.88
N ASP A 80 5.48 4.24 -5.74
CA ASP A 80 6.26 4.60 -6.92
C ASP A 80 5.39 4.52 -8.17
N GLY A 81 5.74 5.32 -9.17
CA GLY A 81 5.08 5.24 -10.46
C GLY A 81 5.44 3.95 -11.18
N GLY A 82 4.43 3.29 -11.72
CA GLY A 82 4.62 2.08 -12.50
C GLY A 82 4.51 2.35 -14.00
N ARG A 83 4.29 1.27 -14.73
CA ARG A 83 4.16 1.35 -16.18
C ARG A 83 2.92 2.15 -16.56
N THR A 84 3.04 3.00 -17.58
CA THR A 84 1.93 3.77 -18.14
C THR A 84 1.53 3.17 -19.47
N LEU A 85 0.27 2.78 -19.62
CA LEU A 85 -0.28 2.31 -20.87
C LEU A 85 -0.98 3.47 -21.55
N LYS A 86 -0.63 3.71 -22.81
CA LYS A 86 -1.25 4.75 -23.62
C LYS A 86 -2.36 4.13 -24.46
N ARG A 87 -3.55 4.71 -24.39
CA ARG A 87 -4.72 4.26 -25.14
C ARG A 87 -5.34 5.44 -25.86
N MET A 88 -6.08 5.13 -26.93
CA MET A 88 -6.81 6.13 -27.68
C MET A 88 -8.31 5.91 -27.48
N ARG A 89 -9.05 7.00 -27.25
CA ARG A 89 -10.50 6.95 -27.23
C ARG A 89 -11.05 7.76 -28.38
N PRO A 90 -12.14 7.28 -29.03
CA PRO A 90 -12.81 8.10 -30.03
C PRO A 90 -13.27 9.42 -29.42
N ALA A 91 -13.08 10.48 -30.16
CA ALA A 91 -13.51 11.82 -29.76
C ALA A 91 -14.54 12.33 -30.78
N PRO A 92 -15.36 13.36 -30.43
CA PRO A 92 -16.24 13.98 -31.41
C PRO A 92 -15.49 14.45 -32.63
N GLN A 93 -16.13 14.41 -33.80
CA GLN A 93 -15.58 14.88 -35.08
C GLN A 93 -14.42 14.01 -35.59
N GLY A 94 -14.37 12.72 -35.22
CA GLY A 94 -13.38 11.80 -35.76
C GLY A 94 -11.98 11.94 -35.19
N ARG A 95 -11.82 12.75 -34.14
CA ARG A 95 -10.53 12.90 -33.47
C ARG A 95 -10.36 11.84 -32.39
N GLY A 96 -9.11 11.52 -32.06
CA GLY A 96 -8.81 10.59 -30.96
C GLY A 96 -8.26 11.33 -29.78
N TYR A 97 -8.70 10.96 -28.57
CA TYR A 97 -8.09 11.44 -27.33
C TYR A 97 -7.07 10.41 -26.84
N ARG A 98 -5.94 10.90 -26.38
CA ARG A 98 -4.98 10.05 -25.70
C ARG A 98 -5.41 9.84 -24.26
N VAL A 99 -5.48 8.58 -23.86
CA VAL A 99 -5.79 8.20 -22.48
C VAL A 99 -4.59 7.47 -21.92
N ARG A 100 -4.10 7.91 -20.77
CA ARG A 100 -3.00 7.26 -20.08
C ARG A 100 -3.56 6.40 -18.95
N LYS A 101 -3.28 5.11 -19.01
CA LYS A 101 -3.61 4.17 -17.93
C LYS A 101 -2.36 4.00 -17.08
N ARG A 102 -2.37 4.65 -15.93
CA ARG A 102 -1.23 4.62 -15.01
C ARG A 102 -1.34 3.45 -14.04
N SER A 103 -0.21 2.96 -13.62
CA SER A 103 -0.14 1.96 -12.56
C SER A 103 0.83 2.42 -11.48
N ASN A 104 0.87 1.70 -10.38
CA ASN A 104 1.74 2.05 -9.27
C ASN A 104 2.35 0.81 -8.62
N HIS A 105 3.42 1.04 -7.87
CA HIS A 105 4.07 0.04 -7.05
C HIS A 105 4.07 0.54 -5.62
N VAL A 106 3.56 -0.25 -4.68
CA VAL A 106 3.50 0.12 -3.28
C VAL A 106 4.44 -0.76 -2.48
N THR A 107 5.22 -0.13 -1.61
CA THR A 107 6.10 -0.85 -0.68
C THR A 107 5.71 -0.47 0.74
N ILE A 108 5.46 -1.47 1.59
CA ILE A 108 5.16 -1.27 3.01
C ILE A 108 6.22 -1.99 3.83
N ILE A 109 6.77 -1.28 4.81
CA ILE A 109 7.71 -1.84 5.78
C ILE A 109 7.09 -1.70 7.16
N VAL A 110 6.97 -2.81 7.87
CA VAL A 110 6.45 -2.84 9.24
C VAL A 110 7.54 -3.30 10.19
N ASP A 111 7.49 -2.79 11.42
CA ASP A 111 8.44 -3.16 12.45
C ASP A 111 7.79 -2.99 13.82
N SER A 112 8.41 -3.56 14.83
CA SER A 112 7.97 -3.40 16.20
C SER A 112 8.31 -2.00 16.72
N LYS A 113 7.36 -1.38 17.40
CA LYS A 113 7.58 -0.06 18.01
C LYS A 113 8.68 -0.08 19.07
N VAL A 114 8.81 -1.18 19.78
CA VAL A 114 9.84 -1.33 20.81
C VAL A 114 11.24 -1.18 20.23
N VAL A 115 11.47 -1.79 19.06
CA VAL A 115 12.76 -1.70 18.37
C VAL A 115 13.01 -0.26 17.91
N ALA A 116 11.96 0.44 17.46
CA ALA A 116 12.10 1.80 16.95
C ALA A 116 12.47 2.82 18.03
N GLN A 117 12.28 2.51 19.30
CA GLN A 117 12.60 3.40 20.39
C GLN A 117 14.05 3.31 20.86
N ASN A 118 14.76 2.34 20.40
CA ASN A 118 16.18 2.17 20.71
C ASN A 118 17.06 2.84 19.64
#